data_73461dabb9bf08b2df3998c407f747b2
#
_entry.id   73461dabb9bf08b2df3998c407f747b2
#
_cell.length_a   1.000
_cell.length_b   1.000
_cell.length_c   1.000
_cell.angle_alpha   90.00
_cell.angle_beta   90.00
_cell.angle_gamma   90.00
#
_symmetry.space_group_name_H-M   'P 1'
#
loop_
_entity.id
_entity.type
_entity.pdbx_description
1 polymer ?
#
loop_
_entity_poly.entity_id
_entity_poly.type
_entity_poly.pdbx_seq_one_letter_code
_entity_poly.pdbx_strand_id
1 'polypeptide(L)'
;SRDRQPGNGPLVGSRPADRGIATPGAFKRRKSGEDYVIVDGYNVIFAWDTLRELSEHNIDSARGKLMDILSNYQGYMNCHLIVVFDGYKVKDNKGERFPYDDIEVVYTKEGETADAHIEKLTHEIARKHKVTVVTSDGLEQIVTMGQGAIRMSSRDFKAEVERVNEHLRENYLKND
;
A
#
# COMPACT_ATOMS: atom_id res chain seq x y z
N SER A 1 17.03 5.03 -1.18
CA SER A 1 17.01 4.73 -1.15
C SER A 1 17.26 4.55 -0.68
N ARG A 2 17.27 4.58 -0.35
CA ARG A 2 17.51 4.41 0.02
C ARG A 2 17.87 3.55 0.37
N ASP A 3 18.08 3.41 0.54
CA ASP A 3 18.24 2.67 0.73
C ASP A 3 18.58 2.67 1.30
N ARG A 4 18.57 3.07 1.69
CA ARG A 4 18.50 2.96 2.15
C ARG A 4 18.94 2.70 2.63
N GLN A 5 19.19 2.97 2.87
CA GLN A 5 19.31 2.76 3.21
C GLN A 5 19.56 2.74 3.65
N PRO A 6 19.93 2.94 3.93
CA PRO A 6 19.89 2.88 4.41
C PRO A 6 20.01 3.18 4.79
N GLY A 7 20.12 3.68 5.17
CA GLY A 7 19.79 3.93 5.46
C GLY A 7 19.76 4.33 5.81
N ASN A 8 19.83 4.64 6.09
CA ASN A 8 19.33 5.01 6.34
C ASN A 8 19.03 5.47 6.60
N GLY A 9 19.15 5.93 6.92
CA GLY A 9 18.44 6.29 7.18
C GLY A 9 18.10 6.72 7.61
N PRO A 10 17.90 7.14 7.83
CA PRO A 10 17.23 7.45 8.26
C PRO A 10 16.69 7.61 8.57
N LEU A 11 16.47 7.88 8.96
CA LEU A 11 15.62 7.95 9.19
C LEU A 11 15.15 8.18 9.62
N VAL A 12 15.09 8.39 9.86
CA VAL A 12 14.61 8.57 10.17
C VAL A 12 14.12 8.51 10.74
N GLY A 13 14.12 8.49 11.13
CA GLY A 13 13.64 8.47 11.57
C GLY A 13 13.07 8.48 12.11
N SER A 14 12.93 8.68 12.36
CA SER A 14 12.16 8.59 12.77
C SER A 14 11.29 8.55 13.15
N ARG A 15 10.93 8.37 13.32
CA ARG A 15 9.86 8.25 13.66
C ARG A 15 9.36 8.07 14.79
N PRO A 16 9.00 8.28 15.45
CA PRO A 16 8.75 7.92 16.60
C PRO A 16 7.77 7.26 17.03
N ALA A 17 7.86 6.99 17.33
CA ALA A 17 7.28 6.30 17.57
C ALA A 17 6.48 6.06 17.93
N ASP A 18 6.32 5.86 17.95
CA ASP A 18 5.70 5.41 18.02
C ASP A 18 4.95 5.40 17.79
N ARG A 19 4.99 5.17 17.51
CA ARG A 19 4.13 5.07 17.06
C ARG A 19 3.10 4.59 17.48
N GLY A 20 2.64 4.36 17.72
CA GLY A 20 1.77 3.84 18.17
C GLY A 20 0.74 3.56 17.73
N ILE A 21 0.67 3.12 17.44
CA ILE A 21 -0.17 2.82 17.04
C ILE A 21 -0.79 2.11 17.34
N ALA A 22 -1.02 1.85 17.47
CA ALA A 22 -1.31 1.27 17.56
C ALA A 22 -1.67 0.76 17.90
N THR A 23 -1.74 0.40 17.92
CA THR A 23 -1.65 -0.18 18.14
C THR A 23 -1.28 -0.29 18.61
N PRO A 24 -1.91 -0.29 18.76
CA PRO A 24 -1.29 -0.46 19.34
C PRO A 24 -0.52 -1.10 19.43
N GLY A 25 -0.23 -0.72 19.97
CA GLY A 25 0.77 -1.24 20.44
C GLY A 25 1.05 -2.32 20.00
N ALA A 26 0.37 -2.53 20.12
CA ALA A 26 0.62 -3.54 19.42
C ALA A 26 1.47 -3.30 18.28
N PHE A 27 1.61 -2.14 17.95
CA PHE A 27 2.47 -1.86 16.84
C PHE A 27 3.90 -1.94 17.31
N LYS A 28 4.54 -2.98 16.88
CA LYS A 28 5.90 -3.19 17.23
C LYS A 28 6.79 -2.60 16.19
N ARG A 29 7.79 -1.90 16.63
CA ARG A 29 8.71 -1.32 15.71
C ARG A 29 9.51 -2.40 15.03
N ARG A 30 9.45 -2.44 13.73
CA ARG A 30 10.20 -3.40 12.97
C ARG A 30 11.38 -2.75 12.32
N LYS A 31 12.28 -3.57 11.83
CA LYS A 31 13.34 -3.07 10.99
C LYS A 31 12.74 -2.38 9.79
N SER A 32 13.31 -1.26 9.46
CA SER A 32 12.89 -0.47 8.32
C SER A 32 12.89 -1.32 7.06
N GLY A 33 11.81 -1.25 6.31
CA GLY A 33 11.74 -1.85 4.98
C GLY A 33 11.48 -3.35 4.94
N GLU A 34 11.14 -3.96 6.07
CA GLU A 34 10.91 -5.40 6.08
C GLU A 34 9.45 -5.80 5.88
N ASP A 35 8.52 -4.90 6.14
CA ASP A 35 7.10 -5.18 5.95
C ASP A 35 6.66 -4.72 4.58
N TYR A 36 5.80 -5.52 3.96
CA TYR A 36 5.26 -5.21 2.65
C TYR A 36 3.76 -4.96 2.73
N VAL A 37 3.29 -4.00 1.95
CA VAL A 37 1.86 -3.73 1.78
C VAL A 37 1.59 -3.77 0.28
N ILE A 38 0.68 -4.65 -0.14
CA ILE A 38 0.29 -4.76 -1.53
C ILE A 38 -1.16 -4.31 -1.63
N VAL A 39 -1.42 -3.34 -2.51
CA VAL A 39 -2.73 -2.69 -2.60
C VAL A 39 -3.36 -3.01 -3.95
N ASP A 40 -4.58 -3.54 -3.91
CA ASP A 40 -5.41 -3.72 -5.11
C ASP A 40 -6.00 -2.35 -5.44
N GLY A 41 -5.39 -1.67 -6.41
CA GLY A 41 -5.66 -0.25 -6.65
C GLY A 41 -7.10 0.07 -6.98
N TYR A 42 -7.69 -0.62 -7.95
CA TYR A 42 -9.07 -0.31 -8.33
C TYR A 42 -10.06 -0.75 -7.27
N ASN A 43 -9.76 -1.80 -6.54
CA ASN A 43 -10.62 -2.21 -5.45
C ASN A 43 -10.73 -1.10 -4.42
N VAL A 44 -9.62 -0.46 -4.07
CA VAL A 44 -9.62 0.66 -3.14
C VAL A 44 -10.33 1.87 -3.73
N ILE A 45 -10.04 2.20 -4.99
CA ILE A 45 -10.66 3.36 -5.64
C ILE A 45 -12.18 3.24 -5.59
N PHE A 46 -12.71 2.06 -5.94
CA PHE A 46 -14.16 1.90 -6.00
C PHE A 46 -14.80 1.70 -4.64
N ALA A 47 -14.01 1.35 -3.63
CA ALA A 47 -14.53 1.20 -2.27
C ALA A 47 -14.57 2.51 -1.48
N TRP A 48 -13.70 3.45 -1.81
CA TRP A 48 -13.61 4.71 -1.08
C TRP A 48 -14.45 5.77 -1.80
N ASP A 49 -15.42 6.36 -1.10
CA ASP A 49 -16.39 7.25 -1.71
C ASP A 49 -15.74 8.39 -2.50
N THR A 50 -14.76 9.07 -1.91
CA THR A 50 -14.13 10.20 -2.59
C THR A 50 -13.40 9.78 -3.86
N LEU A 51 -12.71 8.65 -3.80
CA LEU A 51 -11.98 8.17 -4.98
C LEU A 51 -12.93 7.62 -6.03
N ARG A 52 -14.01 6.96 -5.61
CA ARG A 52 -15.00 6.47 -6.55
C ARG A 52 -15.65 7.62 -7.30
N GLU A 53 -16.04 8.68 -6.57
CA GLU A 53 -16.64 9.85 -7.19
C GLU A 53 -15.68 10.49 -8.16
N LEU A 54 -14.43 10.61 -7.78
CA LEU A 54 -13.41 11.18 -8.65
C LEU A 54 -13.24 10.33 -9.91
N SER A 55 -13.32 9.01 -9.77
CA SER A 55 -13.14 8.10 -10.90
C SER A 55 -14.26 8.21 -11.92
N GLU A 56 -15.44 8.63 -11.47
CA GLU A 56 -16.58 8.85 -12.38
C GLU A 56 -16.32 10.01 -13.32
N HIS A 57 -15.51 10.95 -12.91
CA HIS A 57 -15.12 12.07 -13.76
C HIS A 57 -13.84 11.77 -14.53
N ASN A 58 -12.86 11.18 -13.88
CA ASN A 58 -11.57 10.94 -14.51
C ASN A 58 -10.81 9.85 -13.75
N ILE A 59 -10.69 8.69 -14.37
CA ILE A 59 -10.04 7.56 -13.70
C ILE A 59 -8.55 7.84 -13.47
N ASP A 60 -7.91 8.59 -14.35
CA ASP A 60 -6.49 8.93 -14.16
C ASP A 60 -6.31 9.78 -12.92
N SER A 61 -7.24 10.71 -12.67
CA SER A 61 -7.21 11.53 -11.47
C SER A 61 -7.37 10.70 -10.21
N ALA A 62 -8.26 9.72 -10.26
CA ALA A 62 -8.46 8.83 -9.12
C ALA A 62 -7.21 8.01 -8.83
N ARG A 63 -6.55 7.50 -9.88
CA ARG A 63 -5.31 6.76 -9.70
C ARG A 63 -4.23 7.65 -9.09
N GLY A 64 -4.09 8.86 -9.63
CA GLY A 64 -3.10 9.79 -9.12
C GLY A 64 -3.33 10.16 -7.67
N LYS A 65 -4.59 10.38 -7.31
CA LYS A 65 -4.93 10.71 -5.93
C LYS A 65 -4.61 9.53 -5.01
N LEU A 66 -4.93 8.32 -5.44
CA LEU A 66 -4.59 7.16 -4.63
C LEU A 66 -3.08 7.02 -4.46
N MET A 67 -2.33 7.23 -5.53
CA MET A 67 -0.87 7.14 -5.44
C MET A 67 -0.30 8.16 -4.46
N ASP A 68 -0.86 9.36 -4.42
CA ASP A 68 -0.44 10.36 -3.44
C ASP A 68 -0.73 9.93 -2.03
N ILE A 69 -1.93 9.40 -1.81
CA ILE A 69 -2.33 8.90 -0.48
C ILE A 69 -1.40 7.78 -0.04
N LEU A 70 -1.12 6.86 -0.94
CA LEU A 70 -0.26 5.71 -0.62
C LEU A 70 1.18 6.13 -0.37
N SER A 71 1.64 7.13 -1.10
CA SER A 71 2.99 7.65 -0.90
C SER A 71 3.14 8.24 0.50
N ASN A 72 2.14 9.01 0.94
CA ASN A 72 2.16 9.57 2.29
C ASN A 72 2.12 8.48 3.36
N TYR A 73 1.27 7.49 3.14
CA TYR A 73 1.16 6.38 4.08
C TYR A 73 2.48 5.61 4.18
N GLN A 74 3.08 5.33 3.03
CA GLN A 74 4.35 4.62 2.99
C GLN A 74 5.43 5.39 3.76
N GLY A 75 5.47 6.70 3.57
CA GLY A 75 6.47 7.52 4.26
C GLY A 75 6.34 7.45 5.77
N TYR A 76 5.12 7.46 6.25
CA TYR A 76 4.87 7.37 7.69
C TYR A 76 5.22 5.97 8.23
N MET A 77 4.77 4.93 7.54
CA MET A 77 4.93 3.56 8.02
C MET A 77 6.31 2.98 7.72
N ASN A 78 7.00 3.56 6.76
CA ASN A 78 8.34 3.12 6.37
C ASN A 78 8.34 1.65 5.96
N CYS A 79 7.41 1.29 5.09
CA CYS A 79 7.24 -0.06 4.58
C CYS A 79 7.53 -0.09 3.08
N HIS A 80 7.60 -1.30 2.52
CA HIS A 80 7.57 -1.46 1.07
C HIS A 80 6.12 -1.50 0.63
N LEU A 81 5.74 -0.62 -0.28
CA LEU A 81 4.35 -0.56 -0.73
C LEU A 81 4.28 -0.69 -2.23
N ILE A 82 3.45 -1.62 -2.69
CA ILE A 82 3.23 -1.89 -4.11
C ILE A 82 1.73 -1.73 -4.37
N VAL A 83 1.36 -0.88 -5.34
CA VAL A 83 -0.02 -0.78 -5.77
C VAL A 83 -0.14 -1.39 -7.15
N VAL A 84 -1.13 -2.25 -7.32
CA VAL A 84 -1.33 -2.99 -8.57
C VAL A 84 -2.64 -2.54 -9.22
N PHE A 85 -2.54 -2.07 -10.44
CA PHE A 85 -3.70 -1.69 -11.25
C PHE A 85 -3.89 -2.71 -12.36
N ASP A 86 -5.13 -3.12 -12.54
CA ASP A 86 -5.49 -4.15 -13.51
C ASP A 86 -5.45 -3.59 -14.94
N GLY A 87 -4.54 -4.11 -15.75
CA GLY A 87 -4.45 -3.76 -17.17
C GLY A 87 -4.90 -4.89 -18.08
N TYR A 88 -5.63 -5.86 -17.54
CA TYR A 88 -6.01 -7.09 -18.23
C TYR A 88 -6.66 -6.86 -19.59
N LYS A 89 -7.51 -5.84 -19.71
CA LYS A 89 -8.29 -5.60 -20.92
C LYS A 89 -7.63 -4.67 -21.92
N VAL A 90 -6.47 -4.13 -21.59
CA VAL A 90 -5.80 -3.20 -22.49
C VAL A 90 -5.02 -4.00 -23.52
N LYS A 91 -5.48 -3.92 -24.78
CA LYS A 91 -4.92 -4.71 -25.85
C LYS A 91 -3.47 -4.34 -26.12
N ASP A 92 -2.65 -5.37 -26.32
CA ASP A 92 -1.22 -5.24 -26.61
C ASP A 92 -0.40 -4.59 -25.50
N ASN A 93 -0.99 -4.45 -24.33
CA ASN A 93 -0.32 -3.90 -23.18
C ASN A 93 0.65 -4.93 -22.59
N LYS A 94 1.90 -4.56 -22.46
CA LYS A 94 2.93 -5.47 -21.95
C LYS A 94 3.14 -5.32 -20.44
N GLY A 95 2.33 -4.48 -19.84
CA GLY A 95 2.49 -4.19 -18.41
C GLY A 95 3.50 -3.09 -18.20
N GLU A 96 3.48 -2.59 -16.99
CA GLU A 96 4.33 -1.44 -16.66
C GLU A 96 4.63 -1.46 -15.18
N ARG A 97 5.81 -1.00 -14.84
CA ARG A 97 6.26 -0.98 -13.46
C ARG A 97 7.14 0.25 -13.29
N PHE A 98 6.81 1.09 -12.32
CA PHE A 98 7.59 2.31 -12.14
C PHE A 98 7.48 2.79 -10.71
N PRO A 99 8.50 3.53 -10.24
CA PRO A 99 8.42 4.14 -8.90
C PRO A 99 7.57 5.40 -8.94
N TYR A 100 6.88 5.65 -7.84
CA TYR A 100 6.17 6.91 -7.61
C TYR A 100 6.53 7.30 -6.18
N ASP A 101 7.38 8.31 -6.04
CA ASP A 101 8.06 8.58 -4.78
C ASP A 101 8.73 7.28 -4.32
N ASP A 102 8.40 6.79 -3.14
CA ASP A 102 9.00 5.58 -2.61
C ASP A 102 8.07 4.38 -2.66
N ILE A 103 6.97 4.48 -3.42
CA ILE A 103 6.12 3.31 -3.65
C ILE A 103 6.36 2.78 -5.06
N GLU A 104 5.94 1.55 -5.28
CA GLU A 104 6.04 0.93 -6.59
C GLU A 104 4.65 0.80 -7.18
N VAL A 105 4.48 1.24 -8.43
CA VAL A 105 3.22 1.15 -9.15
C VAL A 105 3.36 0.10 -10.24
N VAL A 106 2.39 -0.81 -10.31
CA VAL A 106 2.38 -1.88 -11.30
C VAL A 106 1.08 -1.83 -12.07
N TYR A 107 1.16 -1.82 -13.41
CA TYR A 107 0.03 -2.06 -14.29
C TYR A 107 0.22 -3.45 -14.88
N THR A 108 -0.74 -4.34 -14.69
CA THR A 108 -0.61 -5.69 -15.22
C THR A 108 -0.73 -5.68 -16.73
N LYS A 109 -0.18 -6.72 -17.35
CA LYS A 109 -0.19 -6.83 -18.80
C LYS A 109 -1.53 -7.37 -19.29
N GLU A 110 -1.74 -7.31 -20.59
CA GLU A 110 -2.93 -7.89 -21.20
C GLU A 110 -3.03 -9.36 -20.80
N GLY A 111 -4.21 -9.76 -20.37
CA GLY A 111 -4.46 -11.14 -19.96
C GLY A 111 -4.12 -11.46 -18.55
N GLU A 112 -3.47 -10.55 -17.83
CA GLU A 112 -3.12 -10.78 -16.44
C GLU A 112 -4.00 -9.91 -15.54
N THR A 113 -4.74 -10.54 -14.64
CA THR A 113 -5.57 -9.78 -13.68
C THR A 113 -4.71 -9.28 -12.54
N ALA A 114 -5.20 -8.23 -11.87
CA ALA A 114 -4.54 -7.77 -10.65
C ALA A 114 -4.52 -8.86 -9.60
N ASP A 115 -5.61 -9.61 -9.48
CA ASP A 115 -5.69 -10.72 -8.53
C ASP A 115 -4.56 -11.72 -8.73
N ALA A 116 -4.35 -12.14 -9.97
CA ALA A 116 -3.31 -13.12 -10.28
C ALA A 116 -1.93 -12.57 -9.99
N HIS A 117 -1.72 -11.31 -10.32
CA HIS A 117 -0.43 -10.68 -10.08
C HIS A 117 -0.15 -10.56 -8.59
N ILE A 118 -1.16 -10.13 -7.83
CA ILE A 118 -1.03 -9.96 -6.38
C ILE A 118 -0.77 -11.32 -5.71
N GLU A 119 -1.46 -12.35 -6.19
CA GLU A 119 -1.24 -13.69 -5.65
C GLU A 119 0.21 -14.12 -5.83
N LYS A 120 0.74 -13.88 -6.99
CA LYS A 120 2.12 -14.26 -7.31
C LYS A 120 3.10 -13.48 -6.44
N LEU A 121 2.90 -12.16 -6.32
CA LEU A 121 3.76 -11.33 -5.48
C LEU A 121 3.70 -11.78 -4.03
N THR A 122 2.50 -12.03 -3.54
CA THR A 122 2.31 -12.42 -2.16
C THR A 122 3.04 -13.72 -1.85
N HIS A 123 2.94 -14.67 -2.77
CA HIS A 123 3.60 -15.96 -2.61
C HIS A 123 5.12 -15.79 -2.48
N GLU A 124 5.68 -14.94 -3.33
CA GLU A 124 7.11 -14.71 -3.33
C GLU A 124 7.57 -13.97 -2.08
N ILE A 125 6.85 -12.92 -1.72
CA ILE A 125 7.30 -12.03 -0.65
C ILE A 125 7.07 -12.65 0.72
N ALA A 126 5.95 -13.35 0.90
CA ALA A 126 5.58 -13.90 2.20
C ALA A 126 6.55 -14.96 2.69
N ARG A 127 7.40 -15.47 1.82
CA ARG A 127 8.41 -16.45 2.22
C ARG A 127 9.43 -15.85 3.17
N LYS A 128 9.66 -14.55 3.08
CA LYS A 128 10.71 -13.91 3.88
C LYS A 128 10.23 -12.69 4.63
N HIS A 129 9.07 -12.16 4.29
CA HIS A 129 8.61 -10.90 4.85
C HIS A 129 7.15 -11.00 5.24
N LYS A 130 6.75 -10.16 6.17
CA LYS A 130 5.35 -9.99 6.49
C LYS A 130 4.69 -9.20 5.37
N VAL A 131 3.55 -9.67 4.89
CA VAL A 131 2.83 -9.03 3.79
C VAL A 131 1.40 -8.76 4.21
N THR A 132 0.95 -7.53 4.01
CA THR A 132 -0.46 -7.17 4.15
C THR A 132 -1.00 -6.91 2.76
N VAL A 133 -2.09 -7.57 2.39
CA VAL A 133 -2.73 -7.38 1.11
C VAL A 133 -4.05 -6.65 1.33
N VAL A 134 -4.19 -5.49 0.68
CA VAL A 134 -5.38 -4.66 0.82
C VAL A 134 -6.31 -4.93 -0.35
N THR A 135 -7.41 -5.62 -0.09
CA THR A 135 -8.41 -5.93 -1.08
C THR A 135 -9.68 -6.36 -0.38
N SER A 136 -10.82 -6.16 -1.04
CA SER A 136 -12.12 -6.57 -0.50
C SER A 136 -12.72 -7.75 -1.23
N ASP A 137 -12.00 -8.34 -2.20
CA ASP A 137 -12.60 -9.42 -2.95
C ASP A 137 -11.97 -10.78 -2.61
N GLY A 138 -12.18 -11.75 -3.47
CA GLY A 138 -11.94 -13.14 -3.16
C GLY A 138 -10.52 -13.58 -2.91
N LEU A 139 -9.56 -12.67 -2.98
CA LEU A 139 -8.18 -13.02 -2.68
C LEU A 139 -7.97 -13.43 -1.24
N GLU A 140 -8.93 -13.13 -0.39
CA GLU A 140 -8.74 -13.36 1.03
C GLU A 140 -8.41 -14.81 1.35
N GLN A 141 -8.99 -15.75 0.61
CA GLN A 141 -8.73 -17.16 0.89
C GLN A 141 -7.29 -17.53 0.55
N ILE A 142 -6.81 -16.99 -0.55
CA ILE A 142 -5.45 -17.28 -0.98
C ILE A 142 -4.43 -16.64 -0.04
N VAL A 143 -4.72 -15.41 0.34
CA VAL A 143 -3.82 -14.65 1.19
C VAL A 143 -3.74 -15.25 2.59
N THR A 144 -4.91 -15.60 3.17
CA THR A 144 -4.93 -16.11 4.53
C THR A 144 -4.29 -17.48 4.66
N MET A 145 -4.20 -18.23 3.56
CA MET A 145 -3.49 -19.48 3.58
C MET A 145 -2.01 -19.33 3.39
N GLY A 146 -1.56 -18.12 3.03
CA GLY A 146 -0.16 -17.87 2.81
C GLY A 146 0.57 -17.72 4.13
N GLN A 147 1.81 -18.15 4.14
CA GLN A 147 2.64 -18.07 5.33
C GLN A 147 3.08 -16.62 5.52
N GLY A 148 2.56 -15.99 6.56
CA GLY A 148 2.94 -14.62 6.87
C GLY A 148 2.17 -13.56 6.12
N ALA A 149 1.12 -13.94 5.40
CA ALA A 149 0.28 -12.98 4.67
C ALA A 149 -1.00 -12.70 5.45
N ILE A 150 -1.42 -11.44 5.42
CA ILE A 150 -2.62 -10.97 6.11
C ILE A 150 -3.45 -10.19 5.11
N ARG A 151 -4.77 -10.39 5.14
CA ARG A 151 -5.67 -9.59 4.32
C ARG A 151 -6.22 -8.42 5.15
N MET A 152 -6.28 -7.25 4.55
CA MET A 152 -6.96 -6.10 5.12
C MET A 152 -7.97 -5.61 4.08
N SER A 153 -9.22 -5.39 4.50
CA SER A 153 -10.21 -4.89 3.57
C SER A 153 -9.90 -3.45 3.17
N SER A 154 -10.41 -3.03 2.01
CA SER A 154 -10.23 -1.64 1.59
C SER A 154 -10.84 -0.68 2.59
N ARG A 155 -11.92 -1.07 3.23
CA ARG A 155 -12.57 -0.26 4.25
C ARG A 155 -11.69 -0.10 5.48
N ASP A 156 -11.12 -1.20 5.96
CA ASP A 156 -10.23 -1.14 7.12
C ASP A 156 -8.98 -0.35 6.80
N PHE A 157 -8.50 -0.46 5.57
CA PHE A 157 -7.34 0.30 5.16
C PHE A 157 -7.63 1.80 5.13
N LYS A 158 -8.86 2.18 4.77
CA LYS A 158 -9.24 3.58 4.83
C LYS A 158 -9.12 4.11 6.25
N ALA A 159 -9.62 3.36 7.22
CA ALA A 159 -9.52 3.76 8.62
C ALA A 159 -8.05 3.87 9.05
N GLU A 160 -7.23 2.95 8.59
CA GLU A 160 -5.80 2.99 8.91
C GLU A 160 -5.13 4.23 8.33
N VAL A 161 -5.43 4.56 7.08
CA VAL A 161 -4.87 5.76 6.45
C VAL A 161 -5.33 7.02 7.17
N GLU A 162 -6.61 7.07 7.54
CA GLU A 162 -7.13 8.22 8.26
C GLU A 162 -6.47 8.39 9.62
N ARG A 163 -6.21 7.27 10.30
CA ARG A 163 -5.50 7.31 11.57
C ARG A 163 -4.10 7.90 11.40
N VAL A 164 -3.40 7.48 10.36
CA VAL A 164 -2.06 8.00 10.07
C VAL A 164 -2.12 9.49 9.76
N ASN A 165 -3.09 9.90 8.94
CA ASN A 165 -3.22 11.32 8.58
C ASN A 165 -3.53 12.17 9.81
N GLU A 166 -4.37 11.68 10.70
CA GLU A 166 -4.69 12.38 11.93
C GLU A 166 -3.44 12.54 12.80
N HIS A 167 -2.67 11.49 12.91
CA HIS A 167 -1.45 11.51 13.70
C HIS A 167 -0.44 12.50 13.12
N LEU A 168 -0.30 12.53 11.81
CA LEU A 168 0.59 13.49 11.15
C LEU A 168 0.14 14.92 11.39
N ARG A 169 -1.17 15.16 11.32
CA ARG A 169 -1.71 16.50 11.55
C ARG A 169 -1.46 16.96 12.98
N GLU A 170 -1.68 16.08 13.94
CA GLU A 170 -1.44 16.41 15.35
C GLU A 170 0.02 16.75 15.59
N ASN A 171 0.92 15.97 15.02
CA ASN A 171 2.34 16.21 15.18
C ASN A 171 2.75 17.53 14.54
N TYR A 172 2.18 17.84 13.38
CA TYR A 172 2.48 19.09 12.72
C TYR A 172 2.03 20.29 13.56
N LEU A 173 0.82 20.23 14.10
CA LEU A 173 0.30 21.31 14.93
C LEU A 173 1.09 21.46 16.23
N LYS A 174 1.56 20.37 16.78
CA LYS A 174 2.35 20.40 18.00
C LYS A 174 3.67 21.11 17.79
N ASN A 175 4.24 21.01 16.61
CA ASN A 175 5.54 21.57 16.32
C ASN A 175 5.48 23.01 15.88
N ASP A 176 4.29 23.54 15.71
CA ASP A 176 4.10 24.96 15.45
C ASP A 176 4.06 25.72 16.77
#